data_5e54c0d7c89eab16ccd054feeac58d04
#
_entry.id   5e54c0d7c89eab16ccd054feeac58d04
#
_cell.length_a   1.000
_cell.length_b   1.000
_cell.length_c   1.000
_cell.angle_alpha   90.00
_cell.angle_beta   90.00
_cell.angle_gamma   90.00
#
_symmetry.space_group_name_H-M   'P 1'
#
loop_
_entity.id
_entity.type
_entity.pdbx_description
1 polymer ?
#
loop_
_entity_poly.entity_id
_entity_poly.type
_entity_poly.pdbx_seq_one_letter_code
_entity_poly.pdbx_strand_id
1 'polypeptide(L)' 'MFRIIYGYYKINAWFKPIGTPYIGYVDGETIKQVNDAFQSVRNNHDVSKYTPINFRYIEEIKEH' A
#
# COMPACT_ATOMS: atom_id res chain seq x y z
N MET A 1 4.55 17.29 -2.89
CA MET A 1 4.56 15.97 -2.22
C MET A 1 3.56 15.06 -2.92
N PHE A 2 3.87 13.78 -2.97
CA PHE A 2 3.00 12.77 -3.57
C PHE A 2 2.68 11.70 -2.54
N ARG A 3 1.49 11.11 -2.69
CA ARG A 3 1.03 10.05 -1.79
C ARG A 3 0.47 8.90 -2.63
N ILE A 4 0.94 7.68 -2.35
CA ILE A 4 0.36 6.46 -2.92
C ILE A 4 -0.53 5.82 -1.86
N ILE A 5 -1.78 5.58 -2.23
CA ILE A 5 -2.76 4.87 -1.40
C ILE A 5 -2.83 3.42 -1.87
N TYR A 6 -2.75 2.49 -0.93
CA TYR A 6 -2.80 1.06 -1.22
C TYR A 6 -3.75 0.36 -0.26
N GLY A 7 -4.08 -0.87 -0.59
CA GLY A 7 -4.96 -1.68 0.25
C GLY A 7 -4.55 -3.14 0.23
N TYR A 8 -5.00 -3.88 1.23
CA TYR A 8 -4.83 -5.32 1.32
C TYR A 8 -5.85 -5.88 2.30
N TYR A 9 -6.02 -7.21 2.26
CA TYR A 9 -6.95 -7.91 3.15
C TYR A 9 -6.20 -8.90 4.02
N LYS A 10 -6.74 -9.19 5.19
CA LYS A 10 -6.33 -10.36 5.97
C LYS A 10 -6.83 -11.61 5.23
N ILE A 11 -6.05 -12.69 5.25
CA ILE A 11 -6.42 -13.95 4.62
C ILE A 11 -6.72 -15.01 5.66
N ASN A 12 -7.58 -15.97 5.29
CA ASN A 12 -7.90 -17.13 6.11
C ASN A 12 -6.97 -18.31 5.77
N ALA A 13 -7.21 -19.48 6.36
CA ALA A 13 -6.41 -20.69 6.16
C ALA A 13 -6.41 -21.18 4.71
N TRP A 14 -7.38 -20.75 3.88
CA TRP A 14 -7.47 -21.10 2.46
C TRP A 14 -6.93 -19.98 1.56
N PHE A 15 -6.20 -19.02 2.12
CA PHE A 15 -5.62 -17.86 1.40
C PHE A 15 -6.68 -16.98 0.72
N LYS A 16 -7.87 -16.94 1.29
CA LYS A 16 -8.95 -16.09 0.78
C LYS A 16 -9.08 -14.83 1.62
N PRO A 17 -9.35 -13.68 1.00
CA PRO A 17 -9.50 -12.42 1.73
C PRO A 17 -10.73 -12.47 2.64
N ILE A 18 -10.60 -11.91 3.84
CA ILE A 18 -11.66 -11.84 4.83
C ILE A 18 -11.74 -10.44 5.43
N GLY A 19 -12.95 -10.07 5.83
CA GLY A 19 -13.18 -8.79 6.50
C GLY A 19 -13.11 -7.58 5.57
N THR A 20 -12.92 -6.41 6.17
CA THR A 20 -12.76 -5.15 5.45
C THR A 20 -11.31 -4.94 5.07
N PRO A 21 -11.03 -4.23 3.95
CA PRO A 21 -9.64 -3.99 3.54
C PRO A 21 -8.94 -3.04 4.50
N TYR A 22 -7.66 -3.28 4.71
CA TYR A 22 -6.76 -2.32 5.34
C TYR A 22 -6.31 -1.33 4.29
N ILE A 23 -6.34 -0.05 4.61
CA ILE A 23 -5.90 1.02 3.73
C ILE A 23 -4.68 1.68 4.35
N GLY A 24 -3.62 1.78 3.57
CA GLY A 24 -2.40 2.45 4.00
C GLY A 24 -1.94 3.44 2.95
N TYR A 25 -0.91 4.20 3.29
CA TYR A 25 -0.34 5.14 2.34
C TYR A 25 1.16 5.33 2.61
N VAL A 26 1.85 5.83 1.58
CA VAL A 26 3.24 6.27 1.68
C VAL A 26 3.36 7.63 1.01
N ASP A 27 4.27 8.47 1.51
CA ASP A 27 4.51 9.81 0.99
C ASP A 27 5.94 9.93 0.47
N GLY A 28 6.14 10.82 -0.50
CA GLY A 28 7.44 11.18 -1.02
C GLY A 28 7.39 12.57 -1.65
N GLU A 29 8.52 13.26 -1.64
CA GLU A 29 8.62 14.60 -2.23
C GLU A 29 8.53 14.56 -3.75
N THR A 30 9.00 13.48 -4.36
CA THR A 30 8.97 13.25 -5.80
C THR A 30 8.29 11.94 -6.12
N ILE A 31 7.91 11.76 -7.39
CA ILE A 31 7.34 10.50 -7.89
C ILE A 31 8.29 9.33 -7.61
N LYS A 32 9.58 9.53 -7.84
CA LYS A 32 10.59 8.49 -7.59
C LYS A 32 10.63 8.10 -6.11
N GLN A 33 10.63 9.09 -5.21
CA GLN A 33 10.68 8.84 -3.77
C GLN A 33 9.45 8.09 -3.28
N VAL A 34 8.26 8.47 -3.73
CA VAL A 34 7.04 7.80 -3.31
C VAL A 34 6.95 6.38 -3.87
N ASN A 35 7.43 6.16 -5.09
CA ASN A 35 7.52 4.82 -5.66
C ASN A 35 8.50 3.94 -4.88
N ASP A 36 9.66 4.48 -4.52
CA ASP A 36 10.66 3.74 -3.73
C ASP A 36 10.09 3.37 -2.35
N ALA A 37 9.39 4.29 -1.71
CA ALA A 37 8.71 4.03 -0.44
C ALA A 37 7.65 2.93 -0.59
N PHE A 38 6.86 2.97 -1.66
CA PHE A 38 5.84 1.96 -1.93
C PHE A 38 6.47 0.58 -2.17
N GLN A 39 7.55 0.50 -2.93
CA GLN A 39 8.27 -0.77 -3.15
C GLN A 39 8.82 -1.34 -1.83
N SER A 40 9.29 -0.47 -0.94
CA SER A 40 9.76 -0.89 0.38
C SER A 40 8.61 -1.52 1.19
N VAL A 41 7.44 -0.93 1.17
CA VAL A 41 6.25 -1.49 1.83
C VAL A 41 5.91 -2.86 1.25
N ARG A 42 5.90 -2.98 -0.08
CA ARG A 42 5.62 -4.26 -0.74
C ARG A 42 6.64 -5.34 -0.38
N ASN A 43 7.93 -4.98 -0.34
CA ASN A 43 9.01 -5.93 -0.05
C ASN A 43 8.95 -6.44 1.39
N ASN A 44 8.43 -5.64 2.32
CA ASN A 44 8.33 -5.99 3.73
C ASN A 44 6.95 -6.52 4.13
N HIS A 45 6.04 -6.64 3.17
CA HIS A 45 4.67 -7.09 3.44
C HIS A 45 4.63 -8.60 3.73
N ASP A 46 3.90 -8.99 4.76
CA ASP A 46 3.76 -10.39 5.17
C ASP A 46 2.69 -11.08 4.32
N VAL A 47 3.13 -11.75 3.26
CA VAL A 47 2.23 -12.46 2.33
C VAL A 47 1.66 -13.75 2.90
N SER A 48 2.14 -14.20 4.08
CA SER A 48 1.59 -15.37 4.77
C SER A 48 0.32 -15.06 5.54
N LYS A 49 0.11 -13.79 5.89
CA LYS A 49 -1.04 -13.33 6.71
C LYS A 49 -2.01 -12.45 5.94
N TYR A 50 -1.57 -11.85 4.84
CA TYR A 50 -2.33 -10.83 4.11
C TYR A 50 -2.23 -11.08 2.62
N THR A 51 -3.21 -10.56 1.88
CA THR A 51 -3.13 -10.54 0.42
C THR A 51 -1.97 -9.63 -0.02
N PRO A 52 -1.45 -9.80 -1.24
CA PRO A 52 -0.45 -8.87 -1.77
C PRO A 52 -0.96 -7.43 -1.73
N ILE A 53 -0.03 -6.48 -1.59
CA ILE A 53 -0.34 -5.05 -1.61
C ILE A 53 -0.99 -4.71 -2.95
N ASN A 54 -2.13 -4.03 -2.89
CA ASN A 54 -2.88 -3.60 -4.05
C ASN A 54 -2.77 -2.06 -4.17
N PHE A 55 -2.13 -1.59 -5.23
CA PHE A 55 -2.06 -0.17 -5.54
C PHE A 55 -3.48 0.33 -5.87
N ARG A 56 -3.90 1.43 -5.26
CA ARG A 56 -5.20 2.02 -5.51
C ARG A 56 -5.08 3.26 -6.38
N TYR A 57 -4.38 4.28 -5.90
CA TYR A 57 -4.15 5.49 -6.67
C TYR A 57 -3.00 6.29 -6.08
N ILE A 58 -2.53 7.26 -6.86
CA ILE A 58 -1.53 8.24 -6.43
C ILE A 58 -2.17 9.62 -6.50
N GLU A 59 -1.85 10.48 -5.52
CA GLU A 59 -2.32 11.86 -5.54
C GLU A 59 -1.18 12.82 -5.25
N GLU A 60 -1.29 14.01 -5.76
CA GLU A 60 -0.39 15.11 -5.43
C GLU A 60 -0.99 15.90 -4.28
N ILE A 61 -0.20 16.07 -3.21
CA ILE A 61 -0.60 16.84 -2.04
C ILE A 61 0.02 18.22 -2.15
N LYS A 62 -0.83 19.23 -2.24
CA LYS A 62 -0.37 20.61 -2.31
C LYS A 62 -0.23 21.18 -0.90
N GLU A 63 0.90 21.80 -0.65
CA GLU A 63 1.14 22.52 0.58
C GLU A 63 0.65 23.97 0.43
N HIS A 64 0.07 24.50 1.47
CA HIS A 64 -0.37 25.88 1.52
C HIS A 64 0.55 26.71 2.41
#